data_554cd32d565df9ef042c124315144968
#
_entry.id   554cd32d565df9ef042c124315144968
#
_cell.length_a   1.000
_cell.length_b   1.000
_cell.length_c   1.000
_cell.angle_alpha   90.00
_cell.angle_beta   90.00
_cell.angle_gamma   90.00
#
_symmetry.space_group_name_H-M   'P 1'
#
loop_
_entity.id
_entity.type
_entity.pdbx_description
1 polymer ?
#
loop_
_entity_poly.entity_id
_entity_poly.type
_entity_poly.pdbx_seq_one_letter_code
_entity_poly.pdbx_strand_id
1 'polypeptide(L)'
;MTTSKQQTIIETARRLFREHGFSAVSVGGICAEAAVSRVTFYKYYSGKNALLQEIVTEQKNRVRAEFEALLARQCSLREAAKAVFSLQQQSFDELYSTDFLRDIEENTDLELERFFHELNEEKYAFMRGFFHTLQQRRLIQPDLPVELIELFIRQADILMRHPTLTTLYSNKPDKLLETILGMLLYGLTGKQDK
;
A
#
# COMPACT_ATOMS: atom_id res chain seq x y z
N MET A 1 -19.82 21.08 3.19
CA MET A 1 -19.43 20.41 4.45
C MET A 1 -18.07 21.00 4.86
N THR A 2 -17.94 21.56 6.06
CA THR A 2 -16.65 22.12 6.51
C THR A 2 -15.77 20.95 6.94
N THR A 3 -14.70 20.71 6.20
CA THR A 3 -13.70 19.68 6.53
C THR A 3 -13.13 19.96 7.92
N SER A 4 -12.98 18.93 8.77
CA SER A 4 -12.39 19.15 10.09
C SER A 4 -10.92 19.57 9.96
N LYS A 5 -10.38 20.31 10.93
CA LYS A 5 -8.97 20.71 10.93
C LYS A 5 -8.03 19.50 10.89
N GLN A 6 -8.43 18.40 11.54
CA GLN A 6 -7.70 17.13 11.50
C GLN A 6 -7.64 16.60 10.07
N GLN A 7 -8.78 16.53 9.39
CA GLN A 7 -8.85 16.05 8.00
C GLN A 7 -8.02 16.91 7.05
N THR A 8 -8.04 18.23 7.23
CA THR A 8 -7.19 19.15 6.45
C THR A 8 -5.71 18.86 6.65
N ILE A 9 -5.29 18.58 7.89
CA ILE A 9 -3.88 18.20 8.20
C ILE A 9 -3.51 16.90 7.50
N ILE A 10 -4.36 15.87 7.57
CA ILE A 10 -4.15 14.56 6.93
C ILE A 10 -3.99 14.72 5.41
N GLU A 11 -4.94 15.38 4.76
CA GLU A 11 -4.94 15.57 3.31
C GLU A 11 -3.73 16.37 2.82
N THR A 12 -3.38 17.43 3.54
CA THR A 12 -2.20 18.25 3.27
C THR A 12 -0.91 17.44 3.42
N ALA A 13 -0.76 16.70 4.52
CA ALA A 13 0.43 15.89 4.77
C ALA A 13 0.57 14.77 3.73
N ARG A 14 -0.53 14.09 3.36
CA ARG A 14 -0.55 13.05 2.33
C ARG A 14 -0.02 13.59 1.01
N ARG A 15 -0.52 14.76 0.57
CA ARG A 15 -0.04 15.44 -0.64
C ARG A 15 1.44 15.78 -0.56
N LEU A 16 1.88 16.40 0.54
CA LEU A 16 3.28 16.81 0.71
C LEU A 16 4.23 15.61 0.75
N PHE A 17 3.88 14.54 1.46
CA PHE A 17 4.68 13.31 1.51
C PHE A 17 4.82 12.66 0.13
N ARG A 18 3.75 12.66 -0.66
CA ARG A 18 3.79 12.15 -2.02
C ARG A 18 4.68 13.02 -2.93
N GLU A 19 4.59 14.35 -2.83
CA GLU A 19 5.26 15.29 -3.73
C GLU A 19 6.75 15.46 -3.39
N HIS A 20 7.12 15.37 -2.12
CA HIS A 20 8.45 15.73 -1.64
C HIS A 20 9.17 14.61 -0.87
N GLY A 21 8.53 13.47 -0.67
CA GLY A 21 8.99 12.43 0.24
C GLY A 21 8.68 12.76 1.71
N PHE A 22 8.87 11.78 2.58
CA PHE A 22 8.60 11.93 4.02
C PHE A 22 9.67 12.78 4.70
N SER A 23 10.94 12.57 4.38
CA SER A 23 12.07 13.18 5.07
C SER A 23 12.12 14.69 4.90
N ALA A 24 11.82 15.19 3.71
CA ALA A 24 11.87 16.64 3.39
C ALA A 24 10.73 17.45 4.02
N VAL A 25 9.62 16.80 4.40
CA VAL A 25 8.45 17.49 4.94
C VAL A 25 8.57 17.70 6.44
N SER A 26 8.33 18.94 6.91
CA SER A 26 8.34 19.31 8.32
C SER A 26 6.93 19.57 8.85
N VAL A 27 6.74 19.44 10.18
CA VAL A 27 5.47 19.84 10.85
C VAL A 27 5.14 21.29 10.58
N GLY A 28 6.16 22.17 10.54
CA GLY A 28 5.97 23.59 10.21
C GLY A 28 5.43 23.79 8.80
N GLY A 29 5.97 23.05 7.81
CA GLY A 29 5.50 23.08 6.43
C GLY A 29 4.05 22.59 6.30
N ILE A 30 3.71 21.46 6.96
CA ILE A 30 2.33 20.96 7.00
C ILE A 30 1.38 21.99 7.59
N CYS A 31 1.74 22.63 8.71
CA CYS A 31 0.90 23.65 9.36
C CYS A 31 0.66 24.86 8.46
N ALA A 32 1.72 25.33 7.77
CA ALA A 32 1.63 26.46 6.85
C ALA A 32 0.68 26.17 5.70
N GLU A 33 0.87 25.03 5.02
CA GLU A 33 0.05 24.61 3.88
C GLU A 33 -1.41 24.30 4.28
N ALA A 34 -1.62 23.69 5.46
CA ALA A 34 -2.95 23.39 5.99
C ALA A 34 -3.67 24.60 6.60
N ALA A 35 -3.01 25.78 6.65
CA ALA A 35 -3.50 26.98 7.32
C ALA A 35 -3.93 26.74 8.77
N VAL A 36 -3.15 25.95 9.53
CA VAL A 36 -3.39 25.67 10.95
C VAL A 36 -2.20 26.09 11.80
N SER A 37 -2.45 26.43 13.08
CA SER A 37 -1.36 26.70 14.02
C SER A 37 -0.68 25.39 14.45
N ARG A 38 0.61 25.47 14.86
CA ARG A 38 1.30 24.35 15.48
C ARG A 38 0.58 23.82 16.73
N VAL A 39 -0.04 24.71 17.51
CA VAL A 39 -0.87 24.33 18.67
C VAL A 39 -2.04 23.45 18.22
N THR A 40 -2.67 23.77 17.09
CA THR A 40 -3.74 22.96 16.51
C THR A 40 -3.22 21.60 16.04
N PHE A 41 -2.07 21.56 15.40
CA PHE A 41 -1.44 20.30 14.99
C PHE A 41 -1.17 19.39 16.19
N TYR A 42 -0.51 19.90 17.23
CA TYR A 42 -0.14 19.12 18.41
C TYR A 42 -1.31 18.72 19.31
N LYS A 43 -2.54 19.21 19.04
CA LYS A 43 -3.77 18.67 19.66
C LYS A 43 -4.16 17.31 19.08
N TYR A 44 -3.76 17.02 17.84
CA TYR A 44 -4.13 15.79 17.14
C TYR A 44 -2.97 14.81 17.09
N TYR A 45 -1.74 15.29 16.90
CA TYR A 45 -0.57 14.44 16.64
C TYR A 45 0.61 14.85 17.52
N SER A 46 1.28 13.87 18.11
CA SER A 46 2.52 14.09 18.87
C SER A 46 3.69 14.53 17.98
N GLY A 47 3.63 14.24 16.68
CA GLY A 47 4.65 14.58 15.70
C GLY A 47 4.33 14.08 14.30
N LYS A 48 5.28 14.26 13.40
CA LYS A 48 5.18 13.85 11.99
C LYS A 48 5.00 12.34 11.85
N ASN A 49 5.65 11.53 12.70
CA ASN A 49 5.56 10.08 12.69
C ASN A 49 4.14 9.60 13.03
N ALA A 50 3.52 10.16 14.09
CA ALA A 50 2.16 9.82 14.47
C ALA A 50 1.14 10.16 13.37
N LEU A 51 1.32 11.28 12.69
CA LEU A 51 0.50 11.65 11.54
C LEU A 51 0.69 10.67 10.37
N LEU A 52 1.94 10.27 10.08
CA LEU A 52 2.21 9.28 9.04
C LEU A 52 1.57 7.93 9.36
N GLN A 53 1.68 7.45 10.61
CA GLN A 53 1.06 6.19 11.04
C GLN A 53 -0.47 6.22 10.85
N GLU A 54 -1.14 7.34 11.16
CA GLU A 54 -2.58 7.48 10.91
C GLU A 54 -2.91 7.44 9.41
N ILE A 55 -2.17 8.20 8.58
CA ILE A 55 -2.37 8.23 7.12
C ILE A 55 -2.24 6.84 6.50
N VAL A 56 -1.19 6.09 6.89
CA VAL A 56 -0.93 4.74 6.38
C VAL A 56 -1.98 3.76 6.89
N THR A 57 -2.41 3.90 8.14
CA THR A 57 -3.46 3.05 8.73
C THR A 57 -4.81 3.28 8.05
N GLU A 58 -5.20 4.53 7.77
CA GLU A 58 -6.40 4.83 6.99
C GLU A 58 -6.35 4.19 5.60
N GLN A 59 -5.22 4.31 4.92
CA GLN A 59 -5.01 3.71 3.60
C GLN A 59 -5.16 2.18 3.66
N LYS A 60 -4.48 1.53 4.62
CA LYS A 60 -4.59 0.08 4.85
C LYS A 60 -6.05 -0.34 5.05
N ASN A 61 -6.77 0.36 5.93
CA ASN A 61 -8.15 0.01 6.26
C ASN A 61 -9.09 0.18 5.05
N ARG A 62 -8.89 1.20 4.22
CA ARG A 62 -9.64 1.40 2.98
C ARG A 62 -9.40 0.25 2.00
N VAL A 63 -8.14 -0.06 1.73
CA VAL A 63 -7.75 -1.17 0.84
C VAL A 63 -8.34 -2.49 1.34
N ARG A 64 -8.22 -2.76 2.62
CA ARG A 64 -8.79 -3.96 3.24
C ARG A 64 -10.30 -4.05 3.06
N ALA A 65 -11.03 -2.96 3.32
CA ALA A 65 -12.49 -2.92 3.18
C ALA A 65 -12.93 -3.21 1.73
N GLU A 66 -12.17 -2.75 0.73
CA GLU A 66 -12.47 -3.03 -0.68
C GLU A 66 -12.23 -4.50 -1.04
N PHE A 67 -11.18 -5.12 -0.53
CA PHE A 67 -10.96 -6.57 -0.68
C PHE A 67 -12.05 -7.38 0.02
N GLU A 68 -12.46 -7.00 1.22
CA GLU A 68 -13.55 -7.65 1.95
C GLU A 68 -14.88 -7.52 1.19
N ALA A 69 -15.18 -6.34 0.64
CA ALA A 69 -16.35 -6.11 -0.20
C ALA A 69 -16.30 -6.95 -1.50
N LEU A 70 -15.12 -7.10 -2.10
CA LEU A 70 -14.91 -7.96 -3.26
C LEU A 70 -15.19 -9.44 -2.91
N LEU A 71 -14.70 -9.91 -1.78
CA LEU A 71 -14.96 -11.26 -1.31
C LEU A 71 -16.43 -11.48 -0.90
N ALA A 72 -17.12 -10.47 -0.38
CA ALA A 72 -18.52 -10.58 -0.01
C ALA A 72 -19.45 -10.84 -1.21
N ARG A 73 -19.08 -10.36 -2.39
CA ARG A 73 -19.75 -10.68 -3.66
C ARG A 73 -19.09 -11.88 -4.34
N GLN A 74 -19.84 -12.60 -5.17
CA GLN A 74 -19.29 -13.68 -5.99
C GLN A 74 -18.51 -13.06 -7.17
N CYS A 75 -17.24 -12.71 -6.94
CA CYS A 75 -16.37 -12.19 -7.97
C CYS A 75 -15.71 -13.31 -8.78
N SER A 76 -15.46 -13.07 -10.06
CA SER A 76 -14.59 -13.89 -10.89
C SER A 76 -13.12 -13.60 -10.57
N LEU A 77 -12.21 -14.53 -10.94
CA LEU A 77 -10.76 -14.30 -10.79
C LEU A 77 -10.29 -13.04 -11.54
N ARG A 78 -10.85 -12.76 -12.71
CA ARG A 78 -10.55 -11.54 -13.49
C ARG A 78 -10.91 -10.27 -12.71
N GLU A 79 -12.06 -10.24 -12.05
CA GLU A 79 -12.49 -9.12 -11.21
C GLU A 79 -11.60 -8.97 -9.99
N ALA A 80 -11.23 -10.09 -9.34
CA ALA A 80 -10.30 -10.10 -8.24
C ALA A 80 -8.93 -9.54 -8.64
N ALA A 81 -8.37 -10.00 -9.75
CA ALA A 81 -7.11 -9.53 -10.30
C ALA A 81 -7.14 -8.04 -10.64
N LYS A 82 -8.22 -7.58 -11.32
CA LYS A 82 -8.40 -6.18 -11.66
C LYS A 82 -8.51 -5.29 -10.41
N ALA A 83 -9.21 -5.76 -9.38
CA ALA A 83 -9.34 -5.02 -8.12
C ALA A 83 -8.00 -4.91 -7.39
N VAL A 84 -7.22 -6.00 -7.28
CA VAL A 84 -5.86 -5.98 -6.73
C VAL A 84 -5.02 -4.94 -7.44
N PHE A 85 -5.02 -4.96 -8.76
CA PHE A 85 -4.26 -4.01 -9.58
C PHE A 85 -4.69 -2.55 -9.35
N SER A 86 -6.00 -2.28 -9.41
CA SER A 86 -6.54 -0.92 -9.23
C SER A 86 -6.25 -0.36 -7.84
N LEU A 87 -6.37 -1.19 -6.80
CA LEU A 87 -6.09 -0.77 -5.42
C LEU A 87 -4.60 -0.47 -5.18
N GLN A 88 -3.73 -1.26 -5.78
CA GLN A 88 -2.30 -1.02 -5.70
C GLN A 88 -1.92 0.27 -6.44
N GLN A 89 -2.43 0.47 -7.66
CA GLN A 89 -2.18 1.69 -8.42
C GLN A 89 -2.67 2.93 -7.67
N GLN A 90 -3.89 2.88 -7.10
CA GLN A 90 -4.42 3.97 -6.30
C GLN A 90 -3.56 4.28 -5.07
N SER A 91 -2.99 3.25 -4.42
CA SER A 91 -2.08 3.43 -3.30
C SER A 91 -0.80 4.17 -3.69
N PHE A 92 -0.24 3.88 -4.88
CA PHE A 92 0.91 4.63 -5.42
C PHE A 92 0.53 6.08 -5.75
N ASP A 93 -0.62 6.30 -6.40
CA ASP A 93 -1.07 7.63 -6.77
C ASP A 93 -1.33 8.52 -5.53
N GLU A 94 -1.73 7.92 -4.42
CA GLU A 94 -2.11 8.67 -3.22
C GLU A 94 -0.98 8.92 -2.23
N LEU A 95 -0.02 7.99 -2.07
CA LEU A 95 1.01 8.07 -1.03
C LEU A 95 2.38 7.53 -1.44
N TYR A 96 2.43 6.36 -2.09
CA TYR A 96 3.66 5.60 -2.27
C TYR A 96 4.48 6.04 -3.49
N SER A 97 4.92 7.33 -3.52
CA SER A 97 5.90 7.76 -4.52
C SER A 97 7.26 7.07 -4.30
N THR A 98 8.11 7.08 -5.32
CA THR A 98 9.47 6.52 -5.22
C THR A 98 10.28 7.17 -4.09
N ASP A 99 10.17 8.49 -3.94
CA ASP A 99 10.86 9.23 -2.89
C ASP A 99 10.32 8.90 -1.50
N PHE A 100 9.00 8.76 -1.36
CA PHE A 100 8.39 8.33 -0.11
C PHE A 100 8.88 6.94 0.31
N LEU A 101 8.86 5.96 -0.61
CA LEU A 101 9.30 4.59 -0.33
C LEU A 101 10.77 4.53 0.07
N ARG A 102 11.64 5.27 -0.64
CA ARG A 102 13.06 5.39 -0.29
C ARG A 102 13.24 5.99 1.11
N ASP A 103 12.56 7.09 1.40
CA ASP A 103 12.65 7.76 2.70
C ASP A 103 12.24 6.86 3.88
N ILE A 104 11.22 6.00 3.68
CA ILE A 104 10.80 5.03 4.69
C ILE A 104 11.84 3.92 4.85
N GLU A 105 12.44 3.44 3.76
CA GLU A 105 13.45 2.39 3.78
C GLU A 105 14.75 2.86 4.43
N GLU A 106 15.15 4.11 4.18
CA GLU A 106 16.35 4.73 4.76
C GLU A 106 16.11 5.28 6.18
N ASN A 107 14.87 5.25 6.67
CA ASN A 107 14.52 5.79 7.97
C ASN A 107 15.08 4.94 9.11
N THR A 108 15.73 5.59 10.06
CA THR A 108 16.35 4.93 11.23
C THR A 108 15.55 5.08 12.52
N ASP A 109 14.33 5.59 12.45
CA ASP A 109 13.43 5.71 13.61
C ASP A 109 12.84 4.33 13.95
N LEU A 110 13.23 3.80 15.10
CA LEU A 110 12.83 2.46 15.56
C LEU A 110 11.32 2.29 15.76
N GLU A 111 10.60 3.37 16.06
CA GLU A 111 9.12 3.33 16.17
C GLU A 111 8.48 3.15 14.80
N LEU A 112 8.93 3.89 13.79
CA LEU A 112 8.47 3.73 12.41
C LEU A 112 8.87 2.38 11.83
N GLU A 113 10.09 1.92 12.06
CA GLU A 113 10.53 0.60 11.61
C GLU A 113 9.60 -0.50 12.14
N ARG A 114 9.32 -0.49 13.45
CA ARG A 114 8.39 -1.44 14.08
C ARG A 114 6.99 -1.33 13.49
N PHE A 115 6.46 -0.11 13.35
CA PHE A 115 5.16 0.13 12.76
C PHE A 115 5.04 -0.46 11.35
N PHE A 116 6.02 -0.20 10.47
CA PHE A 116 5.99 -0.73 9.11
C PHE A 116 6.21 -2.24 9.05
N HIS A 117 7.00 -2.80 9.98
CA HIS A 117 7.14 -4.25 10.12
C HIS A 117 5.79 -4.90 10.48
N GLU A 118 5.11 -4.42 11.52
CA GLU A 118 3.80 -4.90 11.95
C GLU A 118 2.76 -4.75 10.83
N LEU A 119 2.74 -3.61 10.15
CA LEU A 119 1.87 -3.34 9.01
C LEU A 119 2.06 -4.38 7.89
N ASN A 120 3.31 -4.74 7.57
CA ASN A 120 3.62 -5.73 6.55
C ASN A 120 3.16 -7.14 6.98
N GLU A 121 3.38 -7.54 8.22
CA GLU A 121 2.91 -8.83 8.72
C GLU A 121 1.38 -8.93 8.70
N GLU A 122 0.67 -7.87 9.07
CA GLU A 122 -0.79 -7.81 8.94
C GLU A 122 -1.25 -7.90 7.47
N LYS A 123 -0.55 -7.23 6.56
CA LYS A 123 -0.82 -7.31 5.11
C LYS A 123 -0.71 -8.76 4.62
N TYR A 124 0.39 -9.44 4.98
CA TYR A 124 0.59 -10.82 4.52
C TYR A 124 -0.40 -11.80 5.15
N ALA A 125 -0.73 -11.62 6.44
CA ALA A 125 -1.77 -12.40 7.09
C ALA A 125 -3.15 -12.22 6.41
N PHE A 126 -3.50 -10.99 6.06
CA PHE A 126 -4.72 -10.70 5.31
C PHE A 126 -4.70 -11.34 3.92
N MET A 127 -3.60 -11.23 3.19
CA MET A 127 -3.46 -11.82 1.85
C MET A 127 -3.55 -13.36 1.88
N ARG A 128 -3.01 -14.02 2.91
CA ARG A 128 -3.21 -15.48 3.10
C ARG A 128 -4.70 -15.82 3.18
N GLY A 129 -5.46 -15.12 4.02
CA GLY A 129 -6.91 -15.32 4.14
C GLY A 129 -7.66 -15.07 2.83
N PHE A 130 -7.28 -14.04 2.09
CA PHE A 130 -7.84 -13.71 0.79
C PHE A 130 -7.62 -14.86 -0.22
N PHE A 131 -6.38 -15.32 -0.41
CA PHE A 131 -6.07 -16.41 -1.33
C PHE A 131 -6.68 -17.74 -0.91
N HIS A 132 -6.73 -18.03 0.39
CA HIS A 132 -7.44 -19.21 0.90
C HIS A 132 -8.92 -19.18 0.51
N THR A 133 -9.57 -18.02 0.61
CA THR A 133 -10.96 -17.88 0.16
C THR A 133 -11.11 -18.09 -1.34
N LEU A 134 -10.18 -17.61 -2.16
CA LEU A 134 -10.20 -17.86 -3.61
C LEU A 134 -10.03 -19.35 -3.94
N GLN A 135 -9.20 -20.08 -3.20
CA GLN A 135 -9.04 -21.53 -3.34
C GLN A 135 -10.32 -22.28 -2.98
N GLN A 136 -10.94 -21.95 -1.83
CA GLN A 136 -12.21 -22.54 -1.42
C GLN A 136 -13.31 -22.37 -2.47
N ARG A 137 -13.28 -21.25 -3.19
CA ARG A 137 -14.18 -20.92 -4.30
C ARG A 137 -13.75 -21.54 -5.63
N ARG A 138 -12.64 -22.27 -5.68
CA ARG A 138 -12.05 -22.84 -6.89
C ARG A 138 -11.75 -21.81 -8.00
N LEU A 139 -11.44 -20.57 -7.59
CA LEU A 139 -11.05 -19.50 -8.52
C LEU A 139 -9.57 -19.55 -8.87
N ILE A 140 -8.76 -20.18 -8.03
CA ILE A 140 -7.34 -20.47 -8.25
C ILE A 140 -7.08 -21.95 -7.96
N GLN A 141 -5.91 -22.45 -8.34
CA GLN A 141 -5.51 -23.85 -8.16
C GLN A 141 -5.66 -24.26 -6.68
N PRO A 142 -6.44 -25.31 -6.37
CA PRO A 142 -6.70 -25.72 -5.00
C PRO A 142 -5.47 -26.31 -4.31
N ASP A 143 -4.55 -26.91 -5.09
CA ASP A 143 -3.37 -27.60 -4.59
C ASP A 143 -2.14 -26.69 -4.45
N LEU A 144 -2.27 -25.39 -4.82
CA LEU A 144 -1.19 -24.44 -4.70
C LEU A 144 -1.05 -24.01 -3.22
N PRO A 145 0.08 -24.27 -2.54
CA PRO A 145 0.26 -23.85 -1.16
C PRO A 145 0.11 -22.32 -1.01
N VAL A 146 -0.74 -21.87 -0.08
CA VAL A 146 -0.95 -20.43 0.16
C VAL A 146 0.34 -19.77 0.65
N GLU A 147 1.18 -20.53 1.35
CA GLU A 147 2.51 -20.12 1.79
C GLU A 147 3.42 -19.77 0.61
N LEU A 148 3.31 -20.51 -0.50
CA LEU A 148 4.05 -20.19 -1.73
C LEU A 148 3.57 -18.89 -2.35
N ILE A 149 2.26 -18.65 -2.36
CA ILE A 149 1.68 -17.38 -2.83
C ILE A 149 2.20 -16.22 -1.97
N GLU A 150 2.21 -16.39 -0.64
CA GLU A 150 2.75 -15.38 0.28
C GLU A 150 4.22 -15.08 0.00
N LEU A 151 5.05 -16.10 -0.17
CA LEU A 151 6.46 -15.93 -0.51
C LEU A 151 6.64 -15.17 -1.83
N PHE A 152 5.81 -15.43 -2.83
CA PHE A 152 5.80 -14.67 -4.08
C PHE A 152 5.45 -13.20 -3.87
N ILE A 153 4.46 -12.90 -3.02
CA ILE A 153 4.08 -11.52 -2.69
C ILE A 153 5.22 -10.81 -1.96
N ARG A 154 5.87 -11.48 -1.00
CA ARG A 154 7.04 -10.95 -0.30
C ARG A 154 8.19 -10.65 -1.27
N GLN A 155 8.44 -11.54 -2.23
CA GLN A 155 9.44 -11.28 -3.27
C GLN A 155 9.02 -10.16 -4.22
N ALA A 156 7.74 -10.03 -4.55
CA ALA A 156 7.23 -8.92 -5.34
C ALA A 156 7.49 -7.56 -4.66
N ASP A 157 7.31 -7.46 -3.34
CA ASP A 157 7.65 -6.25 -2.58
C ASP A 157 9.14 -5.90 -2.66
N ILE A 158 10.03 -6.90 -2.67
CA ILE A 158 11.49 -6.71 -2.84
C ILE A 158 11.78 -6.26 -4.28
N LEU A 159 11.17 -6.91 -5.27
CA LEU A 159 11.36 -6.57 -6.69
C LEU A 159 10.90 -5.14 -7.00
N MET A 160 9.81 -4.69 -6.38
CA MET A 160 9.31 -3.32 -6.53
C MET A 160 10.32 -2.23 -6.11
N ARG A 161 11.26 -2.57 -5.22
CA ARG A 161 12.28 -1.66 -4.70
C ARG A 161 13.66 -1.89 -5.31
N HIS A 162 13.81 -2.91 -6.18
CA HIS A 162 15.11 -3.27 -6.74
C HIS A 162 15.63 -2.18 -7.69
N PRO A 163 16.82 -1.57 -7.46
CA PRO A 163 17.30 -0.42 -8.22
C PRO A 163 17.35 -0.65 -9.74
N THR A 164 17.76 -1.84 -10.18
CA THR A 164 17.80 -2.18 -11.60
C THR A 164 16.41 -2.17 -12.22
N LEU A 165 15.39 -2.69 -11.52
CA LEU A 165 14.04 -2.76 -12.04
C LEU A 165 13.37 -1.39 -12.04
N THR A 166 13.51 -0.60 -10.98
CA THR A 166 12.99 0.77 -10.93
C THR A 166 13.56 1.63 -12.04
N THR A 167 14.87 1.50 -12.34
CA THR A 167 15.52 2.18 -13.46
C THR A 167 15.01 1.67 -14.81
N LEU A 168 14.91 0.35 -15.00
CA LEU A 168 14.43 -0.26 -16.23
C LEU A 168 13.01 0.20 -16.60
N TYR A 169 12.16 0.36 -15.62
CA TYR A 169 10.80 0.86 -15.77
C TYR A 169 10.69 2.40 -15.71
N SER A 170 11.84 3.11 -15.82
CA SER A 170 11.90 4.58 -15.85
C SER A 170 11.18 5.23 -14.65
N ASN A 171 11.36 4.66 -13.47
CA ASN A 171 10.69 5.07 -12.23
C ASN A 171 9.15 5.10 -12.32
N LYS A 172 8.57 4.18 -13.08
CA LYS A 172 7.12 3.95 -13.19
C LYS A 172 6.75 2.71 -12.38
N PRO A 173 6.51 2.85 -11.06
CA PRO A 173 6.23 1.73 -10.18
C PRO A 173 4.92 1.00 -10.55
N ASP A 174 3.94 1.72 -11.09
CA ASP A 174 2.69 1.17 -11.60
C ASP A 174 2.92 0.10 -12.69
N LYS A 175 3.78 0.39 -13.66
CA LYS A 175 4.10 -0.55 -14.74
C LYS A 175 4.91 -1.76 -14.27
N LEU A 176 5.85 -1.55 -13.33
CA LEU A 176 6.60 -2.63 -12.73
C LEU A 176 5.65 -3.57 -11.95
N LEU A 177 4.75 -3.00 -11.15
CA LEU A 177 3.75 -3.75 -10.42
C LEU A 177 2.82 -4.54 -11.36
N GLU A 178 2.34 -3.93 -12.44
CA GLU A 178 1.51 -4.60 -13.44
C GLU A 178 2.21 -5.85 -13.99
N THR A 179 3.49 -5.73 -14.30
CA THR A 179 4.29 -6.86 -14.80
C THR A 179 4.41 -7.96 -13.76
N ILE A 180 4.74 -7.63 -12.51
CA ILE A 180 4.91 -8.59 -11.42
C ILE A 180 3.58 -9.30 -11.11
N LEU A 181 2.47 -8.55 -11.02
CA LEU A 181 1.14 -9.12 -10.79
C LEU A 181 0.69 -9.97 -11.97
N GLY A 182 0.98 -9.56 -13.20
CA GLY A 182 0.72 -10.37 -14.38
C GLY A 182 1.39 -11.75 -14.29
N MET A 183 2.68 -11.78 -13.94
CA MET A 183 3.42 -13.05 -13.75
C MET A 183 2.80 -13.91 -12.66
N LEU A 184 2.41 -13.33 -11.53
CA LEU A 184 1.75 -14.05 -10.43
C LEU A 184 0.41 -14.62 -10.88
N LEU A 185 -0.44 -13.83 -11.53
CA LEU A 185 -1.77 -14.26 -11.97
C LEU A 185 -1.71 -15.38 -13.00
N TYR A 186 -0.79 -15.32 -13.96
CA TYR A 186 -0.57 -16.42 -14.90
C TYR A 186 -0.14 -17.71 -14.19
N GLY A 187 0.70 -17.61 -13.15
CA GLY A 187 1.09 -18.77 -12.33
C GLY A 187 -0.07 -19.33 -11.50
N LEU A 188 -0.98 -18.49 -11.01
CA LEU A 188 -2.12 -18.91 -10.20
C LEU A 188 -3.21 -19.63 -10.99
N THR A 189 -3.38 -19.32 -12.28
CA THR A 189 -4.44 -19.93 -13.12
C THR A 189 -4.07 -21.31 -13.66
N GLY A 190 -2.79 -21.68 -13.62
CA GLY A 190 -2.32 -22.91 -14.23
C GLY A 190 -2.26 -22.85 -15.76
N LYS A 191 -2.17 -24.02 -16.41
CA LYS A 191 -2.18 -24.10 -17.87
C LYS A 191 -3.48 -23.51 -18.40
N GLN A 192 -3.38 -22.53 -19.29
CA GLN A 192 -4.52 -22.17 -20.13
C GLN A 192 -4.91 -23.44 -20.90
N ASP A 193 -6.07 -23.98 -20.64
CA ASP A 193 -6.69 -24.94 -21.54
C ASP A 193 -6.82 -24.24 -22.90
N LYS A 194 -6.29 -24.89 -23.91
CA LYS A 194 -6.32 -24.47 -25.32
C LYS A 194 -7.72 -24.39 -25.85
#